data_fb2676fde4e622c9c57653c7ee920087
#
_entry.id   fb2676fde4e622c9c57653c7ee920087
#
_cell.length_a   1.000
_cell.length_b   1.000
_cell.length_c   1.000
_cell.angle_alpha   90.00
_cell.angle_beta   90.00
_cell.angle_gamma   90.00
#
_symmetry.space_group_name_H-M   'P 1'
#
loop_
_entity.id
_entity.type
_entity.pdbx_description
1 polymer ?
#
loop_
_entity_poly.entity_id
_entity_poly.type
_entity_poly.pdbx_seq_one_letter_code
_entity_poly.pdbx_strand_id
1 'polypeptide(L)'
;MKIAIYHNSATGHTLYQAQRIKAEIQKQQPQWQVDVIWVHPILNKLKNGQKYEQPEYDAFILGSWVNCFTIDINMERFVNLLDLSGKPVASFTTHGGANGVSGLQLQRLVNKKHGLFAGHMTCRFVSNNFHKPKNGKAMTISPEVQAQVPWFVEAFAKCIEAHKRAKGMNVLVWLLVALFVWLMRKLSQKLAKLMSGKAMKVETTKCVGCMKCVNECPNAVFAAENGKVKAVHTADCTLCLGCVHRCPAGAITSIEGKLDNFQPYKFQEYYINEQKGWVEIEKLQQDFKKKQ
;
A
#
# COMPACT_ATOMS: atom_id res chain seq x y z
N MET A 1 9.09 -16.18 -16.59
CA MET A 1 7.81 -15.76 -16.02
C MET A 1 7.87 -14.30 -15.64
N LYS A 2 6.80 -13.55 -15.87
CA LYS A 2 6.71 -12.11 -15.59
C LYS A 2 5.67 -11.86 -14.50
N ILE A 3 6.09 -11.20 -13.41
CA ILE A 3 5.26 -10.97 -12.22
C ILE A 3 5.09 -9.46 -11.99
N ALA A 4 3.87 -9.01 -11.73
CA ALA A 4 3.62 -7.65 -11.27
C ALA A 4 3.37 -7.61 -9.75
N ILE A 5 4.09 -6.75 -9.05
CA ILE A 5 3.78 -6.36 -7.67
C ILE A 5 3.14 -4.98 -7.72
N TYR A 6 1.81 -4.92 -7.66
CA TYR A 6 1.08 -3.67 -7.58
C TYR A 6 0.97 -3.20 -6.13
N HIS A 7 1.29 -1.93 -5.87
CA HIS A 7 1.18 -1.36 -4.54
C HIS A 7 0.59 0.05 -4.54
N ASN A 8 -0.15 0.41 -3.49
CA ASN A 8 -0.72 1.75 -3.32
C ASN A 8 -0.03 2.55 -2.20
N SER A 9 1.27 2.43 -2.07
CA SER A 9 2.02 3.10 -1.01
C SER A 9 1.82 4.61 -1.03
N ALA A 10 1.35 5.18 0.08
CA ALA A 10 1.20 6.61 0.25
C ALA A 10 2.50 7.27 0.76
N THR A 11 3.18 6.63 1.71
CA THR A 11 4.32 7.19 2.45
C THR A 11 5.61 6.36 2.37
N GLY A 12 5.59 5.23 1.66
CA GLY A 12 6.79 4.41 1.41
C GLY A 12 6.74 2.99 1.99
N HIS A 13 6.00 2.73 3.08
CA HIS A 13 6.01 1.43 3.77
C HIS A 13 5.61 0.26 2.87
N THR A 14 4.50 0.39 2.15
CA THR A 14 4.03 -0.66 1.23
C THR A 14 4.99 -0.84 0.04
N LEU A 15 5.61 0.24 -0.45
CA LEU A 15 6.66 0.16 -1.48
C LEU A 15 7.88 -0.60 -0.96
N TYR A 16 8.34 -0.27 0.25
CA TYR A 16 9.47 -0.96 0.86
C TYR A 16 9.21 -2.46 0.96
N GLN A 17 8.04 -2.86 1.43
CA GLN A 17 7.67 -4.27 1.51
C GLN A 17 7.59 -4.94 0.14
N ALA A 18 7.07 -4.24 -0.89
CA ALA A 18 7.05 -4.72 -2.26
C ALA A 18 8.46 -4.99 -2.80
N GLN A 19 9.41 -4.09 -2.53
CA GLN A 19 10.81 -4.25 -2.92
C GLN A 19 11.49 -5.41 -2.19
N ARG A 20 11.17 -5.62 -0.90
CA ARG A 20 11.64 -6.77 -0.13
C ARG A 20 11.17 -8.09 -0.72
N ILE A 21 9.89 -8.17 -1.07
CA ILE A 21 9.31 -9.34 -1.72
C ILE A 21 9.98 -9.57 -3.08
N LYS A 22 10.16 -8.50 -3.90
CA LYS A 22 10.88 -8.60 -5.18
C LYS A 22 12.28 -9.18 -5.00
N ALA A 23 13.07 -8.66 -4.05
CA ALA A 23 14.42 -9.13 -3.81
C ALA A 23 14.45 -10.61 -3.39
N GLU A 24 13.50 -11.04 -2.54
CA GLU A 24 13.39 -12.44 -2.14
C GLU A 24 12.97 -13.35 -3.31
N ILE A 25 12.03 -12.89 -4.17
CA ILE A 25 11.68 -13.63 -5.39
C ILE A 25 12.90 -13.79 -6.29
N GLN A 26 13.67 -12.72 -6.52
CA GLN A 26 14.87 -12.77 -7.37
C GLN A 26 15.96 -13.70 -6.78
N LYS A 27 16.02 -13.82 -5.45
CA LYS A 27 16.92 -14.76 -4.77
C LYS A 27 16.50 -16.22 -4.95
N GLN A 28 15.21 -16.52 -4.80
CA GLN A 28 14.68 -17.89 -4.89
C GLN A 28 14.46 -18.33 -6.35
N GLN A 29 14.11 -17.40 -7.23
CA GLN A 29 13.71 -17.62 -8.62
C GLN A 29 14.38 -16.58 -9.53
N PRO A 30 15.71 -16.64 -9.74
CA PRO A 30 16.45 -15.59 -10.47
C PRO A 30 16.00 -15.40 -11.92
N GLN A 31 15.37 -16.41 -12.53
CA GLN A 31 14.84 -16.36 -13.89
C GLN A 31 13.50 -15.63 -14.01
N TRP A 32 12.84 -15.24 -12.89
CA TRP A 32 11.58 -14.53 -12.95
C TRP A 32 11.81 -13.02 -13.05
N GLN A 33 11.14 -12.39 -13.98
CA GLN A 33 11.10 -10.93 -14.09
C GLN A 33 10.02 -10.38 -13.15
N VAL A 34 10.38 -9.39 -12.31
CA VAL A 34 9.47 -8.81 -11.33
C VAL A 34 9.43 -7.30 -11.47
N ASP A 35 8.26 -6.77 -11.78
CA ASP A 35 7.99 -5.34 -11.87
C ASP A 35 7.24 -4.87 -10.61
N VAL A 36 7.72 -3.79 -9.99
CA VAL A 36 7.06 -3.14 -8.85
C VAL A 36 6.39 -1.88 -9.35
N ILE A 37 5.06 -1.83 -9.27
CA ILE A 37 4.24 -0.82 -9.94
C ILE A 37 3.38 -0.07 -8.91
N TRP A 38 3.52 1.24 -8.91
CA TRP A 38 2.72 2.11 -8.06
C TRP A 38 1.38 2.46 -8.72
N VAL A 39 0.26 2.16 -8.06
CA VAL A 39 -1.08 2.31 -8.64
C VAL A 39 -1.62 3.74 -8.60
N HIS A 40 -1.09 4.62 -7.75
CA HIS A 40 -1.61 5.99 -7.61
C HIS A 40 -1.55 6.81 -8.92
N PRO A 41 -0.42 6.83 -9.66
CA PRO A 41 -0.38 7.53 -10.94
C PRO A 41 -1.32 6.95 -11.98
N ILE A 42 -1.54 5.62 -11.96
CA ILE A 42 -2.51 4.97 -12.86
C ILE A 42 -3.92 5.46 -12.56
N LEU A 43 -4.32 5.45 -11.29
CA LEU A 43 -5.64 5.93 -10.87
C LEU A 43 -5.83 7.43 -11.12
N ASN A 44 -4.77 8.23 -10.96
CA ASN A 44 -4.79 9.65 -11.31
C ASN A 44 -5.10 9.87 -12.80
N LYS A 45 -4.40 9.15 -13.67
CA LYS A 45 -4.61 9.19 -15.12
C LYS A 45 -6.04 8.81 -15.50
N LEU A 46 -6.60 7.77 -14.87
CA LEU A 46 -7.98 7.35 -15.08
C LEU A 46 -8.99 8.43 -14.69
N LYS A 47 -8.77 9.10 -13.56
CA LYS A 47 -9.60 10.24 -13.12
C LYS A 47 -9.57 11.41 -14.11
N ASN A 48 -8.47 11.55 -14.85
CA ASN A 48 -8.29 12.53 -15.91
C ASN A 48 -8.71 12.01 -17.32
N GLY A 49 -9.54 10.94 -17.37
CA GLY A 49 -10.13 10.42 -18.61
C GLY A 49 -9.26 9.50 -19.44
N GLN A 50 -8.05 9.14 -18.97
CA GLN A 50 -7.20 8.17 -19.68
C GLN A 50 -7.68 6.73 -19.39
N LYS A 51 -7.51 5.83 -20.36
CA LYS A 51 -7.80 4.41 -20.21
C LYS A 51 -6.60 3.68 -19.60
N TYR A 52 -6.87 2.62 -18.84
CA TYR A 52 -5.85 1.71 -18.38
C TYR A 52 -5.88 0.43 -19.23
N GLU A 53 -4.77 0.13 -19.84
CA GLU A 53 -4.53 -1.16 -20.50
C GLU A 53 -3.61 -1.96 -19.60
N GLN A 54 -4.07 -3.14 -19.17
CA GLN A 54 -3.28 -4.00 -18.29
C GLN A 54 -2.15 -4.65 -19.10
N PRO A 55 -0.88 -4.44 -18.72
CA PRO A 55 0.22 -5.19 -19.32
C PRO A 55 0.12 -6.68 -19.02
N GLU A 56 0.67 -7.49 -19.91
CA GLU A 56 0.67 -8.94 -19.76
C GLU A 56 1.61 -9.40 -18.65
N TYR A 57 1.06 -10.13 -17.67
CA TYR A 57 1.78 -10.76 -16.57
C TYR A 57 1.23 -12.16 -16.33
N ASP A 58 2.12 -13.06 -15.89
CA ASP A 58 1.78 -14.46 -15.59
C ASP A 58 1.19 -14.59 -14.18
N ALA A 59 1.62 -13.74 -13.24
CA ALA A 59 1.18 -13.79 -11.86
C ALA A 59 1.23 -12.38 -11.21
N PHE A 60 0.52 -12.20 -10.09
CA PHE A 60 0.36 -10.91 -9.42
C PHE A 60 0.60 -10.98 -7.93
N ILE A 61 1.14 -9.89 -7.37
CA ILE A 61 1.16 -9.65 -5.93
C ILE A 61 0.53 -8.29 -5.66
N LEU A 62 -0.46 -8.25 -4.76
CA LEU A 62 -1.23 -7.05 -4.45
C LEU A 62 -0.86 -6.52 -3.07
N GLY A 63 -0.26 -5.33 -3.01
CA GLY A 63 0.18 -4.67 -1.78
C GLY A 63 -0.66 -3.46 -1.40
N SER A 64 -1.32 -3.48 -0.24
CA SER A 64 -2.12 -2.37 0.26
C SER A 64 -1.72 -1.95 1.67
N TRP A 65 -1.89 -0.66 1.98
CA TRP A 65 -1.96 -0.24 3.36
C TRP A 65 -3.39 -0.41 3.91
N VAL A 66 -3.50 -0.54 5.23
CA VAL A 66 -4.79 -0.75 5.91
C VAL A 66 -5.38 0.59 6.34
N ASN A 67 -6.63 0.82 5.95
CA ASN A 67 -7.44 1.96 6.37
C ASN A 67 -8.70 1.46 7.08
N CYS A 68 -8.90 1.87 8.32
CA CYS A 68 -10.08 1.47 9.12
C CYS A 68 -10.36 -0.03 9.03
N PHE A 69 -9.38 -0.87 9.34
CA PHE A 69 -9.45 -2.34 9.35
C PHE A 69 -9.71 -3.01 7.98
N THR A 70 -9.70 -2.26 6.89
CA THR A 70 -9.88 -2.72 5.51
C THR A 70 -8.71 -2.30 4.65
N ILE A 71 -8.57 -2.85 3.43
CA ILE A 71 -7.61 -2.30 2.47
C ILE A 71 -8.03 -0.89 2.06
N ASP A 72 -7.08 -0.09 1.61
CA ASP A 72 -7.38 1.24 1.05
C ASP A 72 -8.29 1.12 -0.18
N ILE A 73 -9.22 2.06 -0.30
CA ILE A 73 -10.21 2.06 -1.38
C ILE A 73 -9.57 2.18 -2.77
N ASN A 74 -8.41 2.82 -2.88
CA ASN A 74 -7.73 2.98 -4.16
C ASN A 74 -7.16 1.64 -4.65
N MET A 75 -6.66 0.78 -3.73
CA MET A 75 -6.27 -0.58 -4.09
C MET A 75 -7.48 -1.41 -4.53
N GLU A 76 -8.60 -1.31 -3.86
CA GLU A 76 -9.83 -2.02 -4.29
C GLU A 76 -10.30 -1.56 -5.66
N ARG A 77 -10.32 -0.24 -5.93
CA ARG A 77 -10.64 0.33 -7.25
C ARG A 77 -9.70 -0.23 -8.31
N PHE A 78 -8.41 -0.27 -8.02
CA PHE A 78 -7.41 -0.76 -8.96
C PHE A 78 -7.59 -2.27 -9.24
N VAL A 79 -7.77 -3.10 -8.22
CA VAL A 79 -8.00 -4.55 -8.39
C VAL A 79 -9.25 -4.84 -9.25
N ASN A 80 -10.28 -4.00 -9.13
CA ASN A 80 -11.48 -4.15 -9.97
C ASN A 80 -11.22 -3.88 -11.47
N LEU A 81 -10.13 -3.19 -11.83
CA LEU A 81 -9.72 -2.97 -13.22
C LEU A 81 -8.95 -4.16 -13.81
N LEU A 82 -8.34 -5.00 -12.94
CA LEU A 82 -7.49 -6.10 -13.37
C LEU A 82 -8.32 -7.28 -13.90
N ASP A 83 -7.79 -7.94 -14.92
CA ASP A 83 -8.12 -9.31 -15.24
C ASP A 83 -7.15 -10.24 -14.52
N LEU A 84 -7.68 -11.03 -13.60
CA LEU A 84 -6.94 -11.99 -12.80
C LEU A 84 -7.32 -13.44 -13.12
N SER A 85 -8.15 -13.66 -14.15
CA SER A 85 -8.72 -14.97 -14.46
C SER A 85 -7.65 -16.04 -14.65
N GLY A 86 -7.71 -17.09 -13.81
CA GLY A 86 -6.75 -18.21 -13.83
C GLY A 86 -5.32 -17.84 -13.42
N LYS A 87 -5.04 -16.59 -13.05
CA LYS A 87 -3.69 -16.15 -12.69
C LYS A 87 -3.42 -16.37 -11.20
N PRO A 88 -2.22 -16.85 -10.80
CA PRO A 88 -1.79 -16.89 -9.41
C PRO A 88 -1.68 -15.48 -8.81
N VAL A 89 -2.29 -15.28 -7.65
CA VAL A 89 -2.31 -13.96 -6.96
C VAL A 89 -2.01 -14.13 -5.49
N ALA A 90 -0.92 -13.54 -5.02
CA ALA A 90 -0.65 -13.36 -3.59
C ALA A 90 -0.97 -11.93 -3.16
N SER A 91 -1.01 -11.67 -1.86
CA SER A 91 -1.25 -10.33 -1.35
C SER A 91 -0.50 -10.05 -0.06
N PHE A 92 -0.25 -8.77 0.19
CA PHE A 92 0.26 -8.32 1.50
C PHE A 92 -0.37 -7.00 1.90
N THR A 93 -0.43 -6.76 3.21
CA THR A 93 -0.87 -5.47 3.74
C THR A 93 0.11 -4.91 4.76
N THR A 94 0.20 -3.58 4.78
CA THR A 94 0.97 -2.83 5.78
C THR A 94 0.03 -2.05 6.68
N HIS A 95 0.27 -2.09 8.00
CA HIS A 95 -0.59 -1.43 8.99
C HIS A 95 0.21 -0.88 10.17
N GLY A 96 -0.30 0.16 10.83
CA GLY A 96 0.32 0.75 12.01
C GLY A 96 -0.14 0.15 13.35
N GLY A 97 -1.24 -0.55 13.34
CA GLY A 97 -1.87 -1.16 14.52
C GLY A 97 -2.52 -2.49 14.17
N ALA A 98 -3.83 -2.48 13.92
CA ALA A 98 -4.59 -3.68 13.58
C ALA A 98 -4.74 -3.87 12.07
N ASN A 99 -4.59 -5.10 11.60
CA ASN A 99 -4.76 -5.48 10.20
C ASN A 99 -6.24 -5.61 9.78
N GLY A 100 -7.13 -5.89 10.74
CA GLY A 100 -8.56 -6.10 10.47
C GLY A 100 -8.83 -7.26 9.53
N VAL A 101 -9.75 -7.05 8.58
CA VAL A 101 -10.16 -8.05 7.58
C VAL A 101 -9.47 -7.87 6.22
N SER A 102 -8.39 -7.10 6.16
CA SER A 102 -7.76 -6.70 4.90
C SER A 102 -7.30 -7.88 4.04
N GLY A 103 -6.74 -8.94 4.65
CA GLY A 103 -6.35 -10.16 3.94
C GLY A 103 -7.54 -10.91 3.37
N LEU A 104 -8.60 -11.08 4.16
CA LEU A 104 -9.85 -11.72 3.72
C LEU A 104 -10.53 -10.90 2.61
N GLN A 105 -10.46 -9.58 2.68
CA GLN A 105 -10.99 -8.70 1.65
C GLN A 105 -10.23 -8.87 0.33
N LEU A 106 -8.89 -8.93 0.35
CA LEU A 106 -8.09 -9.19 -0.86
C LEU A 106 -8.38 -10.57 -1.43
N GLN A 107 -8.44 -11.62 -0.60
CA GLN A 107 -8.83 -12.95 -1.04
C GLN A 107 -10.20 -12.94 -1.72
N ARG A 108 -11.19 -12.24 -1.13
CA ARG A 108 -12.53 -12.09 -1.72
C ARG A 108 -12.50 -11.40 -3.08
N LEU A 109 -11.73 -10.33 -3.23
CA LEU A 109 -11.58 -9.61 -4.49
C LEU A 109 -10.92 -10.47 -5.57
N VAL A 110 -9.84 -11.16 -5.23
CA VAL A 110 -9.15 -12.08 -6.14
C VAL A 110 -10.08 -13.21 -6.60
N ASN A 111 -10.81 -13.82 -5.66
CA ASN A 111 -11.77 -14.88 -5.99
C ASN A 111 -12.92 -14.37 -6.89
N LYS A 112 -13.41 -13.14 -6.63
CA LYS A 112 -14.43 -12.51 -7.50
C LYS A 112 -13.94 -12.30 -8.93
N LYS A 113 -12.64 -12.11 -9.11
CA LYS A 113 -11.96 -11.94 -10.41
C LYS A 113 -11.40 -13.26 -10.96
N HIS A 114 -11.86 -14.39 -10.43
CA HIS A 114 -11.44 -15.75 -10.83
C HIS A 114 -9.93 -16.02 -10.74
N GLY A 115 -9.19 -15.24 -9.93
CA GLY A 115 -7.77 -15.45 -9.66
C GLY A 115 -7.52 -16.64 -8.72
N LEU A 116 -6.34 -17.23 -8.81
CA LEU A 116 -5.87 -18.31 -7.93
C LEU A 116 -5.17 -17.70 -6.72
N PHE A 117 -5.92 -17.49 -5.63
CA PHE A 117 -5.35 -16.87 -4.43
C PHE A 117 -4.32 -17.78 -3.75
N ALA A 118 -3.07 -17.33 -3.68
CA ALA A 118 -1.94 -18.08 -3.12
C ALA A 118 -1.76 -17.90 -1.61
N GLY A 119 -2.13 -16.73 -1.09
CA GLY A 119 -1.96 -16.42 0.32
C GLY A 119 -1.85 -14.93 0.62
N HIS A 120 -1.75 -14.60 1.91
CA HIS A 120 -1.66 -13.24 2.40
C HIS A 120 -0.60 -13.11 3.49
N MET A 121 0.17 -12.03 3.44
CA MET A 121 1.10 -11.63 4.49
C MET A 121 0.70 -10.27 5.06
N THR A 122 0.82 -10.11 6.37
CA THR A 122 0.55 -8.84 7.05
C THR A 122 1.82 -8.27 7.67
N CYS A 123 2.05 -6.99 7.49
CA CYS A 123 3.30 -6.32 7.88
C CYS A 123 2.99 -5.12 8.77
N ARG A 124 3.44 -5.17 10.02
CA ARG A 124 3.31 -4.05 10.93
C ARG A 124 4.43 -3.05 10.69
N PHE A 125 4.02 -1.80 10.47
CA PHE A 125 4.89 -0.63 10.39
C PHE A 125 4.39 0.44 11.36
N VAL A 126 5.01 1.62 11.31
CA VAL A 126 4.54 2.75 12.10
C VAL A 126 3.35 3.41 11.43
N SER A 127 2.44 3.91 12.24
CA SER A 127 1.30 4.67 11.75
C SER A 127 1.74 6.04 11.23
N ASN A 128 1.32 6.39 10.01
CA ASN A 128 1.58 7.70 9.40
C ASN A 128 0.83 8.85 10.11
N ASN A 129 -0.25 8.51 10.83
CA ASN A 129 -1.21 9.49 11.30
C ASN A 129 -0.96 9.94 12.75
N PHE A 130 -0.38 9.08 13.60
CA PHE A 130 -0.42 9.28 15.03
C PHE A 130 0.92 9.24 15.75
N HIS A 131 2.04 9.01 15.05
CA HIS A 131 3.29 8.76 15.76
C HIS A 131 4.43 9.65 15.26
N LYS A 132 4.92 10.50 16.16
CA LYS A 132 6.31 10.95 16.10
C LYS A 132 7.20 9.76 16.43
N PRO A 133 8.32 9.58 15.71
CA PRO A 133 9.39 8.75 16.24
C PRO A 133 9.81 9.35 17.58
N LYS A 134 9.55 8.63 18.66
CA LYS A 134 10.07 9.04 19.96
C LYS A 134 11.60 8.98 19.90
N ASN A 135 12.25 10.12 20.16
CA ASN A 135 13.69 10.25 20.40
C ASN A 135 14.60 9.91 19.21
N GLY A 136 14.23 10.23 17.97
CA GLY A 136 15.14 10.09 16.82
C GLY A 136 15.60 8.64 16.54
N LYS A 137 15.04 7.64 17.22
CA LYS A 137 15.36 6.24 16.95
C LYS A 137 14.66 5.83 15.64
N ALA A 138 15.46 5.35 14.70
CA ALA A 138 14.95 4.67 13.51
C ALA A 138 13.94 3.61 13.93
N MET A 139 12.76 3.62 13.30
CA MET A 139 11.72 2.67 13.64
C MET A 139 12.09 1.33 13.01
N THR A 140 12.45 0.39 13.87
CA THR A 140 12.77 -0.96 13.45
C THR A 140 11.56 -1.61 12.83
N ILE A 141 11.72 -2.10 11.61
CA ILE A 141 10.77 -3.02 10.99
C ILE A 141 10.75 -4.27 11.87
N SER A 142 9.55 -4.75 12.22
CA SER A 142 9.45 -5.96 13.04
C SER A 142 10.26 -7.11 12.40
N PRO A 143 11.27 -7.66 13.08
CA PRO A 143 12.08 -8.76 12.55
C PRO A 143 11.22 -9.98 12.17
N GLU A 144 10.17 -10.23 12.94
CA GLU A 144 9.21 -11.33 12.73
C GLU A 144 8.48 -11.21 11.39
N VAL A 145 8.13 -9.96 10.99
CA VAL A 145 7.51 -9.70 9.68
C VAL A 145 8.50 -10.01 8.56
N GLN A 146 9.76 -9.66 8.73
CA GLN A 146 10.76 -9.88 7.69
C GLN A 146 11.14 -11.37 7.57
N ALA A 147 11.09 -12.12 8.65
CA ALA A 147 11.29 -13.57 8.64
C ALA A 147 10.18 -14.31 7.87
N GLN A 148 9.00 -13.72 7.69
CA GLN A 148 7.90 -14.32 6.94
C GLN A 148 8.06 -14.18 5.42
N VAL A 149 8.87 -13.24 4.92
CA VAL A 149 9.00 -12.97 3.48
C VAL A 149 9.45 -14.19 2.68
N PRO A 150 10.47 -14.97 3.08
CA PRO A 150 10.87 -16.18 2.36
C PRO A 150 9.73 -17.20 2.23
N TRP A 151 8.99 -17.45 3.30
CA TRP A 151 7.86 -18.41 3.29
C TRP A 151 6.70 -17.92 2.44
N PHE A 152 6.43 -16.62 2.47
CA PHE A 152 5.41 -16.01 1.61
C PHE A 152 5.75 -16.21 0.13
N VAL A 153 7.01 -16.00 -0.25
CA VAL A 153 7.50 -16.20 -1.63
C VAL A 153 7.45 -17.67 -2.02
N GLU A 154 7.87 -18.58 -1.14
CA GLU A 154 7.79 -20.02 -1.37
C GLU A 154 6.36 -20.51 -1.56
N ALA A 155 5.41 -20.04 -0.71
CA ALA A 155 3.99 -20.39 -0.86
C ALA A 155 3.40 -19.86 -2.17
N PHE A 156 3.82 -18.68 -2.60
CA PHE A 156 3.43 -18.12 -3.89
C PHE A 156 3.99 -18.93 -5.06
N ALA A 157 5.26 -19.34 -5.01
CA ALA A 157 5.89 -20.20 -6.01
C ALA A 157 5.17 -21.55 -6.13
N LYS A 158 4.86 -22.20 -5.01
CA LYS A 158 4.08 -23.44 -4.98
C LYS A 158 2.68 -23.31 -5.60
N CYS A 159 2.01 -22.15 -5.38
CA CYS A 159 0.72 -21.87 -6.01
C CYS A 159 0.85 -21.76 -7.54
N ILE A 160 1.92 -21.13 -8.02
CA ILE A 160 2.22 -21.01 -9.44
C ILE A 160 2.44 -22.40 -10.07
N GLU A 161 3.31 -23.22 -9.48
CA GLU A 161 3.67 -24.55 -9.96
C GLU A 161 2.47 -25.50 -9.96
N ALA A 162 1.70 -25.50 -8.88
CA ALA A 162 0.55 -26.39 -8.71
C ALA A 162 -0.71 -25.93 -9.47
N HIS A 163 -0.76 -24.69 -9.97
CA HIS A 163 -1.97 -24.08 -10.52
C HIS A 163 -3.20 -24.22 -9.60
N LYS A 164 -2.98 -24.22 -8.27
CA LYS A 164 -4.02 -24.43 -7.27
C LYS A 164 -4.12 -23.20 -6.35
N ARG A 165 -5.36 -22.78 -6.12
CA ARG A 165 -5.63 -21.75 -5.11
C ARG A 165 -5.50 -22.30 -3.69
N ALA A 166 -5.14 -21.44 -2.74
CA ALA A 166 -5.28 -21.73 -1.33
C ALA A 166 -6.74 -22.07 -0.97
N LYS A 167 -6.96 -22.71 0.19
CA LYS A 167 -8.31 -23.11 0.66
C LYS A 167 -9.30 -21.95 0.51
N GLY A 168 -10.43 -22.22 -0.13
CA GLY A 168 -11.48 -21.24 -0.35
C GLY A 168 -12.08 -20.73 0.96
N MET A 169 -12.57 -19.50 0.93
CA MET A 169 -13.29 -18.91 2.06
C MET A 169 -14.69 -19.51 2.17
N ASN A 170 -15.12 -19.84 3.41
CA ASN A 170 -16.48 -20.27 3.67
C ASN A 170 -17.47 -19.15 3.26
N VAL A 171 -18.62 -19.53 2.70
CA VAL A 171 -19.64 -18.58 2.19
C VAL A 171 -20.12 -17.63 3.31
N LEU A 172 -20.35 -18.14 4.51
CA LEU A 172 -20.75 -17.31 5.67
C LEU A 172 -19.68 -16.28 6.01
N VAL A 173 -18.41 -16.71 6.08
CA VAL A 173 -17.28 -15.79 6.31
C VAL A 173 -17.18 -14.76 5.20
N TRP A 174 -17.40 -15.16 3.94
CA TRP A 174 -17.41 -14.27 2.79
C TRP A 174 -18.49 -13.19 2.90
N LEU A 175 -19.71 -13.54 3.34
CA LEU A 175 -20.81 -12.60 3.57
C LEU A 175 -20.52 -11.65 4.74
N LEU A 176 -20.01 -12.18 5.86
CA LEU A 176 -19.65 -11.37 7.04
C LEU A 176 -18.54 -10.37 6.72
N VAL A 177 -17.51 -10.79 5.97
CA VAL A 177 -16.44 -9.89 5.50
C VAL A 177 -17.02 -8.82 4.57
N ALA A 178 -17.94 -9.18 3.66
CA ALA A 178 -18.56 -8.21 2.77
C ALA A 178 -19.37 -7.15 3.54
N LEU A 179 -20.17 -7.58 4.51
CA LEU A 179 -20.96 -6.69 5.39
C LEU A 179 -20.05 -5.78 6.21
N PHE A 180 -19.01 -6.34 6.85
CA PHE A 180 -18.05 -5.58 7.64
C PHE A 180 -17.32 -4.53 6.79
N VAL A 181 -16.82 -4.92 5.60
CA VAL A 181 -16.15 -4.00 4.68
C VAL A 181 -17.10 -2.88 4.26
N TRP A 182 -18.35 -3.21 3.93
CA TRP A 182 -19.36 -2.21 3.56
C TRP A 182 -19.61 -1.21 4.70
N LEU A 183 -19.80 -1.70 5.93
CA LEU A 183 -20.00 -0.85 7.12
C LEU A 183 -18.80 0.06 7.39
N MET A 184 -17.59 -0.50 7.42
CA MET A 184 -16.36 0.25 7.66
C MET A 184 -16.11 1.30 6.57
N ARG A 185 -16.43 1.00 5.32
CA ARG A 185 -16.32 1.98 4.23
C ARG A 185 -17.30 3.12 4.37
N LYS A 186 -18.56 2.84 4.70
CA LYS A 186 -19.56 3.89 4.95
C LYS A 186 -19.10 4.81 6.08
N LEU A 187 -18.60 4.24 7.16
CA LEU A 187 -18.09 4.99 8.31
C LEU A 187 -16.84 5.81 7.94
N SER A 188 -15.84 5.18 7.31
CA SER A 188 -14.61 5.86 6.93
C SER A 188 -14.82 6.97 5.89
N GLN A 189 -15.70 6.77 4.91
CA GLN A 189 -16.05 7.79 3.92
C GLN A 189 -16.80 8.97 4.55
N LYS A 190 -17.73 8.70 5.48
CA LYS A 190 -18.42 9.76 6.22
C LYS A 190 -17.45 10.57 7.06
N LEU A 191 -16.54 9.89 7.76
CA LEU A 191 -15.50 10.53 8.56
C LEU A 191 -14.52 11.31 7.69
N ALA A 192 -14.07 10.72 6.58
CA ALA A 192 -13.20 11.39 5.62
C ALA A 192 -13.85 12.65 5.04
N LYS A 193 -15.12 12.61 4.64
CA LYS A 193 -15.85 13.80 4.15
C LYS A 193 -15.97 14.89 5.22
N LEU A 194 -16.24 14.52 6.47
CA LEU A 194 -16.31 15.47 7.59
C LEU A 194 -14.94 16.14 7.83
N MET A 195 -13.86 15.38 7.70
CA MET A 195 -12.49 15.84 7.98
C MET A 195 -11.83 16.49 6.76
N SER A 196 -11.96 15.92 5.56
CA SER A 196 -11.23 16.34 4.36
C SER A 196 -11.73 17.64 3.75
N GLY A 197 -13.04 17.90 3.76
CA GLY A 197 -13.61 19.14 3.20
C GLY A 197 -13.06 20.44 3.83
N LYS A 198 -12.53 20.34 5.06
CA LYS A 198 -11.91 21.45 5.80
C LYS A 198 -10.41 21.24 6.05
N ALA A 199 -9.87 20.09 5.72
CA ALA A 199 -8.60 19.59 6.23
C ALA A 199 -7.41 19.81 5.31
N MET A 200 -7.59 19.65 3.99
CA MET A 200 -6.48 19.76 3.05
C MET A 200 -6.33 21.21 2.59
N LYS A 201 -5.23 21.85 3.01
CA LYS A 201 -4.88 23.22 2.62
C LYS A 201 -3.53 23.24 1.95
N VAL A 202 -3.40 24.07 0.91
CA VAL A 202 -2.14 24.39 0.25
C VAL A 202 -1.76 25.82 0.61
N GLU A 203 -0.60 25.98 1.20
CA GLU A 203 0.00 27.29 1.47
C GLU A 203 0.77 27.73 0.22
N THR A 204 0.13 28.57 -0.59
CA THR A 204 0.62 28.97 -1.92
C THR A 204 1.95 29.73 -1.86
N THR A 205 2.23 30.43 -0.75
CA THR A 205 3.50 31.12 -0.52
C THR A 205 4.67 30.15 -0.40
N LYS A 206 4.47 28.98 0.20
CA LYS A 206 5.49 27.93 0.32
C LYS A 206 5.54 27.01 -0.91
N CYS A 207 4.49 26.99 -1.71
CA CYS A 207 4.42 26.08 -2.86
C CYS A 207 5.47 26.43 -3.92
N VAL A 208 6.33 25.47 -4.24
CA VAL A 208 7.37 25.61 -5.29
C VAL A 208 6.94 25.12 -6.66
N GLY A 209 5.68 24.75 -6.85
CA GLY A 209 5.13 24.32 -8.14
C GLY A 209 5.67 22.98 -8.67
N CYS A 210 6.16 22.08 -7.83
CA CYS A 210 6.75 20.79 -8.27
C CYS A 210 5.75 19.76 -8.82
N MET A 211 4.46 20.02 -8.78
CA MET A 211 3.33 19.23 -9.30
C MET A 211 3.22 17.78 -8.77
N LYS A 212 4.04 17.34 -7.82
CA LYS A 212 3.97 15.97 -7.28
C LYS A 212 2.58 15.61 -6.77
N CYS A 213 1.96 16.49 -5.99
CA CYS A 213 0.62 16.27 -5.44
C CYS A 213 -0.48 16.23 -6.52
N VAL A 214 -0.30 16.93 -7.64
CA VAL A 214 -1.21 16.88 -8.79
C VAL A 214 -1.10 15.55 -9.53
N ASN A 215 0.13 15.12 -9.83
CA ASN A 215 0.39 13.94 -10.66
C ASN A 215 0.22 12.61 -9.91
N GLU A 216 0.42 12.63 -8.60
CA GLU A 216 0.48 11.42 -7.78
C GLU A 216 -0.78 11.16 -6.95
N CYS A 217 -1.71 12.12 -6.87
CA CYS A 217 -2.94 11.92 -6.10
C CYS A 217 -3.91 10.98 -6.83
N PRO A 218 -4.22 9.79 -6.28
CA PRO A 218 -5.10 8.82 -6.95
C PRO A 218 -6.54 9.31 -7.10
N ASN A 219 -6.90 10.40 -6.40
CA ASN A 219 -8.23 10.97 -6.40
C ASN A 219 -8.29 12.36 -7.06
N ALA A 220 -7.20 12.80 -7.71
CA ALA A 220 -7.10 14.11 -8.38
C ALA A 220 -7.57 15.29 -7.51
N VAL A 221 -7.18 15.28 -6.22
CA VAL A 221 -7.58 16.32 -5.25
C VAL A 221 -7.00 17.69 -5.59
N PHE A 222 -5.90 17.73 -6.32
CA PHE A 222 -5.14 18.96 -6.60
C PHE A 222 -5.12 19.27 -8.09
N ALA A 223 -5.14 20.57 -8.40
CA ALA A 223 -4.95 21.09 -9.76
C ALA A 223 -3.83 22.14 -9.77
N ALA A 224 -3.22 22.31 -10.95
CA ALA A 224 -2.27 23.38 -11.21
C ALA A 224 -3.02 24.66 -11.55
N GLU A 225 -2.62 25.79 -10.96
CA GLU A 225 -3.16 27.13 -11.25
C GLU A 225 -2.02 28.15 -11.17
N ASN A 226 -1.72 28.84 -12.26
CA ASN A 226 -0.67 29.86 -12.35
C ASN A 226 0.69 29.44 -11.78
N GLY A 227 1.15 28.23 -12.14
CA GLY A 227 2.43 27.69 -11.65
C GLY A 227 2.44 27.23 -10.18
N LYS A 228 1.33 27.34 -9.50
CA LYS A 228 1.12 26.87 -8.11
C LYS A 228 0.09 25.72 -8.08
N VAL A 229 -0.11 25.15 -6.92
CA VAL A 229 -1.07 24.07 -6.71
C VAL A 229 -2.22 24.56 -5.84
N LYS A 230 -3.43 24.14 -6.19
CA LYS A 230 -4.66 24.40 -5.43
C LYS A 230 -5.38 23.09 -5.13
N ALA A 231 -5.95 22.97 -3.95
CA ALA A 231 -6.85 21.86 -3.62
C ALA A 231 -8.25 22.15 -4.18
N VAL A 232 -8.75 21.29 -5.07
CA VAL A 232 -10.01 21.52 -5.82
C VAL A 232 -11.08 20.47 -5.47
N HIS A 233 -10.73 19.20 -5.35
CA HIS A 233 -11.66 18.11 -5.08
C HIS A 233 -11.42 17.47 -3.70
N THR A 234 -11.41 18.31 -2.65
CA THR A 234 -11.07 17.88 -1.28
C THR A 234 -12.04 16.83 -0.72
N ALA A 235 -13.30 16.80 -1.19
CA ALA A 235 -14.29 15.80 -0.80
C ALA A 235 -13.94 14.35 -1.25
N ASP A 236 -13.09 14.21 -2.27
CA ASP A 236 -12.63 12.93 -2.79
C ASP A 236 -11.37 12.41 -2.06
N CYS A 237 -10.83 13.18 -1.14
CA CYS A 237 -9.62 12.84 -0.40
C CYS A 237 -9.86 11.62 0.52
N THR A 238 -8.99 10.62 0.42
CA THR A 238 -8.99 9.42 1.30
C THR A 238 -8.10 9.56 2.52
N LEU A 239 -7.55 10.75 2.77
CA LEU A 239 -6.64 11.05 3.89
C LEU A 239 -5.43 10.10 3.97
N CYS A 240 -4.89 9.70 2.83
CA CYS A 240 -3.68 8.86 2.78
C CYS A 240 -2.40 9.62 3.19
N LEU A 241 -2.46 10.94 3.30
CA LEU A 241 -1.39 11.88 3.67
C LEU A 241 -0.13 11.84 2.77
N GLY A 242 -0.17 11.13 1.66
CA GLY A 242 0.97 11.01 0.75
C GLY A 242 1.47 12.36 0.24
N CYS A 243 0.56 13.28 -0.08
CA CYS A 243 0.89 14.64 -0.53
C CYS A 243 1.55 15.48 0.59
N VAL A 244 1.11 15.31 1.85
CA VAL A 244 1.69 16.02 3.01
C VAL A 244 3.12 15.57 3.26
N HIS A 245 3.35 14.25 3.33
CA HIS A 245 4.67 13.68 3.62
C HIS A 245 5.68 13.86 2.48
N ARG A 246 5.22 13.94 1.23
CA ARG A 246 6.11 14.05 0.05
C ARG A 246 6.28 15.46 -0.49
N CYS A 247 5.61 16.45 0.09
CA CYS A 247 5.79 17.84 -0.31
C CYS A 247 7.19 18.35 0.08
N PRO A 248 8.08 18.67 -0.89
CA PRO A 248 9.43 19.10 -0.56
C PRO A 248 9.48 20.45 0.20
N ALA A 249 8.45 21.28 0.01
CA ALA A 249 8.34 22.60 0.61
C ALA A 249 7.46 22.62 1.87
N GLY A 250 6.88 21.47 2.29
CA GLY A 250 5.94 21.42 3.41
C GLY A 250 4.70 22.31 3.20
N ALA A 251 4.32 22.58 1.94
CA ALA A 251 3.25 23.51 1.60
C ALA A 251 1.85 22.93 1.78
N ILE A 252 1.71 21.62 2.06
CA ILE A 252 0.41 20.95 2.20
C ILE A 252 0.21 20.55 3.66
N THR A 253 -0.89 21.00 4.23
CA THR A 253 -1.31 20.65 5.59
C THR A 253 -2.64 19.91 5.58
N SER A 254 -2.81 19.03 6.56
CA SER A 254 -4.07 18.34 6.83
C SER A 254 -4.57 18.69 8.23
N ILE A 255 -5.74 18.17 8.61
CA ILE A 255 -6.27 18.36 9.96
C ILE A 255 -5.35 17.73 11.01
N GLU A 256 -4.69 16.61 10.67
CA GLU A 256 -3.70 15.97 11.52
C GLU A 256 -2.43 16.83 11.66
N GLY A 257 -2.10 17.64 10.66
CA GLY A 257 -0.99 18.60 10.73
C GLY A 257 -1.19 19.72 11.74
N LYS A 258 -2.40 19.88 12.28
CA LYS A 258 -2.71 20.78 13.40
C LYS A 258 -2.58 20.10 14.77
N LEU A 259 -2.41 18.79 14.81
CA LEU A 259 -2.10 18.10 16.06
C LEU A 259 -0.64 18.43 16.42
N ASP A 260 -0.41 18.92 17.64
CA ASP A 260 0.88 19.44 18.16
C ASP A 260 2.09 18.51 17.96
N ASN A 261 1.84 17.30 17.52
CA ASN A 261 2.81 16.25 17.39
C ASN A 261 3.00 15.70 15.95
N PHE A 262 2.31 16.26 14.95
CA PHE A 262 2.46 15.79 13.57
C PHE A 262 3.66 16.50 12.90
N GLN A 263 4.60 15.71 12.40
CA GLN A 263 5.65 16.19 11.50
C GLN A 263 5.67 15.31 10.25
N PRO A 264 5.66 15.92 9.06
CA PRO A 264 5.91 15.18 7.83
C PRO A 264 7.25 14.47 7.94
N TYR A 265 7.31 13.21 7.51
CA TYR A 265 8.58 12.48 7.43
C TYR A 265 8.83 11.97 6.02
N LYS A 266 10.09 11.88 5.67
CA LYS A 266 10.52 11.17 4.46
C LYS A 266 10.90 9.76 4.85
N PHE A 267 10.37 8.79 4.15
CA PHE A 267 10.60 7.37 4.43
C PHE A 267 12.09 7.04 4.59
N GLN A 268 12.95 7.60 3.71
CA GLN A 268 14.40 7.39 3.74
C GLN A 268 15.08 7.91 5.02
N GLU A 269 14.50 8.90 5.68
CA GLU A 269 15.06 9.47 6.91
C GLU A 269 14.84 8.55 8.13
N TYR A 270 13.80 7.73 8.09
CA TYR A 270 13.42 6.83 9.20
C TYR A 270 13.94 5.40 9.02
N TYR A 271 14.06 4.95 7.79
CA TYR A 271 14.65 3.65 7.46
C TYR A 271 16.06 3.89 6.91
N ILE A 272 16.91 4.41 7.78
CA ILE A 272 18.30 4.79 7.50
C ILE A 272 19.06 3.61 6.93
N ASN A 273 19.69 3.85 5.77
CA ASN A 273 20.59 2.95 5.06
C ASN A 273 19.97 1.57 4.77
N GLU A 274 19.40 1.45 3.59
CA GLU A 274 19.00 0.15 3.03
C GLU A 274 20.03 -0.93 3.32
N GLN A 275 21.33 -0.64 3.17
CA GLN A 275 22.41 -1.58 3.45
C GLN A 275 22.53 -2.01 4.92
N LYS A 276 22.44 -1.11 5.89
CA LYS A 276 22.49 -1.47 7.33
C LYS A 276 21.25 -2.25 7.77
N GLY A 277 20.07 -1.85 7.31
CA GLY A 277 18.82 -2.57 7.57
C GLY A 277 18.83 -3.98 6.97
N TRP A 278 19.41 -4.16 5.78
CA TRP A 278 19.53 -5.46 5.14
C TRP A 278 20.47 -6.40 5.92
N VAL A 279 21.62 -5.94 6.37
CA VAL A 279 22.58 -6.73 7.16
C VAL A 279 21.96 -7.17 8.51
N GLU A 280 21.24 -6.30 9.19
CA GLU A 280 20.54 -6.65 10.44
C GLU A 280 19.44 -7.70 10.21
N ILE A 281 18.69 -7.59 9.11
CA ILE A 281 17.65 -8.54 8.75
C ILE A 281 18.22 -9.91 8.36
N GLU A 282 19.30 -9.95 7.61
CA GLU A 282 19.99 -11.20 7.26
C GLU A 282 20.52 -11.91 8.51
N LYS A 283 21.07 -11.18 9.45
CA LYS A 283 21.54 -11.71 10.74
C LYS A 283 20.38 -12.28 11.56
N LEU A 284 19.27 -11.59 11.63
CA LEU A 284 18.06 -12.04 12.31
C LEU A 284 17.43 -13.27 11.65
N GLN A 285 17.46 -13.37 10.32
CA GLN A 285 17.02 -14.57 9.58
C GLN A 285 17.88 -15.77 9.88
N GLN A 286 19.21 -15.60 10.02
CA GLN A 286 20.14 -16.65 10.42
C GLN A 286 19.90 -17.10 11.86
N ASP A 287 19.63 -16.18 12.77
CA ASP A 287 19.33 -16.49 14.17
C ASP A 287 17.96 -17.19 14.33
N PHE A 288 17.00 -16.90 13.47
CA PHE A 288 15.70 -17.60 13.45
C PHE A 288 15.82 -19.03 12.94
N LYS A 289 16.64 -19.26 11.87
CA LYS A 289 16.93 -20.61 11.36
C LYS A 289 17.67 -21.50 12.36
N LYS A 290 18.44 -20.92 13.28
CA LYS A 290 19.15 -21.67 14.34
C LYS A 290 18.23 -22.07 15.51
N LYS A 291 17.05 -21.48 15.61
CA LYS A 291 16.08 -21.73 16.70
C LYS A 291 14.93 -22.68 16.29
N GLN A 292 14.88 -23.08 15.02
CA GLN A 292 14.03 -24.17 14.48
C GLN A 292 14.83 -25.45 14.32
#